data_f76cab1c4eb88b0d456d56981234bc98
#
_entry.id   f76cab1c4eb88b0d456d56981234bc98
#
_cell.length_a   1.000
_cell.length_b   1.000
_cell.length_c   1.000
_cell.angle_alpha   90.00
_cell.angle_beta   90.00
_cell.angle_gamma   90.00
#
_symmetry.space_group_name_H-M   'P 1'
#
loop_
_entity.id
_entity.type
_entity.pdbx_description
1 polymer ?
#
loop_
_entity_poly.entity_id
_entity_poly.type
_entity_poly.pdbx_seq_one_letter_code
_entity_poly.pdbx_strand_id
1 'polypeptide(L)'
;MNLQFGMPTLIENRTLEDNIALCTELGLNFIELNMNFPEYQIDKLENTSYFADAARKAGIYYTIHLDENLNIADFNPLVTDAYLETVRRTIDVAKKFVDLRDTYGNRVQPLVINMHMHHGIFITLPDRKVQMYERDFETYIKSFHRFRELCENWIGDAPIIICVENTDGFKNYEQKAIEFLLESPKFRLTWDIGHSKAVGEKDVPFLMNHHDYLAHFHIHDGSENPPKNHLALGEGEIDINERLGIAEKQNCRCVLETKTIEALRKSVKWLNLRDSN
;
A
#
# COMPACT_ATOMS: atom_id res chain seq x y z
N MET A 1 -13.05 15.28 -10.93
CA MET A 1 -12.26 14.77 -9.79
C MET A 1 -10.79 14.89 -10.09
N ASN A 2 -9.96 15.29 -9.12
CA ASN A 2 -8.51 15.46 -9.35
C ASN A 2 -7.70 14.30 -8.72
N LEU A 3 -8.33 13.12 -8.62
CA LEU A 3 -7.69 11.90 -8.11
C LEU A 3 -6.89 11.22 -9.21
N GLN A 4 -5.74 10.69 -8.83
CA GLN A 4 -4.94 9.81 -9.68
C GLN A 4 -5.29 8.36 -9.36
N PHE A 5 -5.64 7.60 -10.39
CA PHE A 5 -5.93 6.18 -10.28
C PHE A 5 -4.82 5.34 -10.87
N GLY A 6 -4.50 4.27 -10.18
CA GLY A 6 -3.55 3.25 -10.62
C GLY A 6 -4.13 1.85 -10.50
N MET A 7 -3.32 0.88 -10.83
CA MET A 7 -3.64 -0.53 -10.70
C MET A 7 -2.48 -1.28 -10.03
N PRO A 8 -2.72 -2.38 -9.34
CA PRO A 8 -1.64 -3.27 -8.90
C PRO A 8 -1.10 -4.05 -10.11
N THR A 9 0.09 -4.59 -10.00
CA THR A 9 0.50 -5.68 -10.88
C THR A 9 -0.41 -6.88 -10.70
N LEU A 10 -0.88 -7.48 -11.79
CA LEU A 10 -1.87 -8.57 -11.77
C LEU A 10 -1.24 -9.92 -12.08
N ILE A 11 -1.69 -10.95 -11.40
CA ILE A 11 -1.22 -12.33 -11.61
C ILE A 11 -1.53 -12.87 -13.03
N GLU A 12 -2.55 -12.32 -13.70
CA GLU A 12 -2.90 -12.68 -15.07
C GLU A 12 -1.91 -12.12 -16.10
N ASN A 13 -1.15 -11.06 -15.74
CA ASN A 13 -0.11 -10.46 -16.55
C ASN A 13 1.24 -11.06 -16.18
N ARG A 14 2.00 -11.52 -17.18
CA ARG A 14 3.28 -12.20 -16.92
C ARG A 14 4.48 -11.27 -16.99
N THR A 15 4.33 -10.13 -17.62
CA THR A 15 5.42 -9.18 -17.87
C THR A 15 5.04 -7.78 -17.39
N LEU A 16 6.05 -6.93 -17.24
CA LEU A 16 5.83 -5.50 -16.96
C LEU A 16 5.09 -4.84 -18.13
N GLU A 17 5.43 -5.23 -19.36
CA GLU A 17 4.83 -4.70 -20.58
C GLU A 17 3.32 -5.00 -20.65
N ASP A 18 2.88 -6.19 -20.24
CA ASP A 18 1.46 -6.55 -20.16
C ASP A 18 0.72 -5.64 -19.16
N ASN A 19 1.32 -5.40 -17.98
CA ASN A 19 0.74 -4.50 -16.98
C ASN A 19 0.70 -3.05 -17.50
N ILE A 20 1.76 -2.57 -18.16
CA ILE A 20 1.81 -1.23 -18.75
C ILE A 20 0.77 -1.07 -19.86
N ALA A 21 0.64 -2.06 -20.75
CA ALA A 21 -0.35 -2.04 -21.82
C ALA A 21 -1.77 -1.92 -21.27
N LEU A 22 -2.10 -2.70 -20.22
CA LEU A 22 -3.41 -2.65 -19.57
C LEU A 22 -3.64 -1.31 -18.86
N CYS A 23 -2.65 -0.82 -18.10
CA CYS A 23 -2.70 0.48 -17.41
C CYS A 23 -2.98 1.63 -18.42
N THR A 24 -2.27 1.64 -19.53
CA THR A 24 -2.42 2.64 -20.59
C THR A 24 -3.77 2.52 -21.31
N GLU A 25 -4.19 1.29 -21.64
CA GLU A 25 -5.49 1.03 -22.26
C GLU A 25 -6.65 1.55 -21.41
N LEU A 26 -6.54 1.39 -20.09
CA LEU A 26 -7.56 1.82 -19.12
C LEU A 26 -7.45 3.30 -18.73
N GLY A 27 -6.45 4.03 -19.24
CA GLY A 27 -6.24 5.44 -18.95
C GLY A 27 -5.82 5.69 -17.49
N LEU A 28 -5.18 4.72 -16.84
CA LEU A 28 -4.70 4.82 -15.48
C LEU A 28 -3.34 5.54 -15.43
N ASN A 29 -3.03 6.15 -14.29
CA ASN A 29 -1.87 7.04 -14.15
C ASN A 29 -0.60 6.32 -13.69
N PHE A 30 -0.74 5.21 -12.95
CA PHE A 30 0.39 4.51 -12.33
C PHE A 30 0.12 3.03 -12.11
N ILE A 31 1.20 2.30 -11.87
CA ILE A 31 1.16 0.89 -11.46
C ILE A 31 1.82 0.76 -10.08
N GLU A 32 1.16 0.06 -9.19
CA GLU A 32 1.75 -0.38 -7.94
C GLU A 32 2.46 -1.72 -8.16
N LEU A 33 3.79 -1.69 -8.07
CA LEU A 33 4.64 -2.86 -8.22
C LEU A 33 4.56 -3.71 -6.95
N ASN A 34 3.97 -4.90 -7.04
CA ASN A 34 3.75 -5.76 -5.88
C ASN A 34 4.91 -6.76 -5.73
N MET A 35 5.69 -6.60 -4.66
CA MET A 35 6.86 -7.42 -4.36
C MET A 35 6.52 -8.86 -3.92
N ASN A 36 5.24 -9.24 -3.80
CA ASN A 36 4.86 -10.65 -3.64
C ASN A 36 5.15 -11.48 -4.91
N PHE A 37 5.29 -10.83 -6.07
CA PHE A 37 5.58 -11.51 -7.32
C PHE A 37 7.08 -11.64 -7.55
N PRO A 38 7.58 -12.79 -8.02
CA PRO A 38 9.01 -13.00 -8.32
C PRO A 38 9.60 -11.97 -9.30
N GLU A 39 8.77 -11.46 -10.22
CA GLU A 39 9.13 -10.47 -11.24
C GLU A 39 9.40 -9.08 -10.66
N TYR A 40 8.91 -8.81 -9.46
CA TYR A 40 9.01 -7.51 -8.77
C TYR A 40 9.74 -7.61 -7.42
N GLN A 41 10.43 -8.71 -7.17
CA GLN A 41 11.34 -8.81 -6.02
C GLN A 41 12.51 -7.83 -6.17
N ILE A 42 13.14 -7.48 -5.05
CA ILE A 42 14.14 -6.40 -5.02
C ILE A 42 15.29 -6.59 -6.01
N ASP A 43 15.75 -7.82 -6.23
CA ASP A 43 16.81 -8.12 -7.19
C ASP A 43 16.42 -7.80 -8.64
N LYS A 44 15.12 -7.80 -8.97
CA LYS A 44 14.58 -7.39 -10.26
C LYS A 44 14.35 -5.90 -10.34
N LEU A 45 13.77 -5.30 -9.29
CA LEU A 45 13.50 -3.87 -9.22
C LEU A 45 14.77 -3.02 -9.31
N GLU A 46 15.93 -3.54 -8.90
CA GLU A 46 17.23 -2.88 -9.03
C GLU A 46 17.66 -2.63 -10.49
N ASN A 47 17.05 -3.30 -11.46
CA ASN A 47 17.17 -2.91 -12.86
C ASN A 47 16.35 -1.66 -13.18
N THR A 48 16.62 -0.60 -12.45
CA THR A 48 15.82 0.64 -12.44
C THR A 48 15.71 1.32 -13.79
N SER A 49 16.71 1.19 -14.66
CA SER A 49 16.68 1.74 -16.01
C SER A 49 15.59 1.10 -16.87
N TYR A 50 15.43 -0.23 -16.80
CA TYR A 50 14.39 -0.95 -17.51
C TYR A 50 12.99 -0.46 -17.11
N PHE A 51 12.71 -0.40 -15.82
CA PHE A 51 11.42 0.09 -15.31
C PHE A 51 11.19 1.56 -15.66
N ALA A 52 12.20 2.41 -15.46
CA ALA A 52 12.08 3.85 -15.73
C ALA A 52 11.85 4.13 -17.22
N ASP A 53 12.54 3.45 -18.11
CA ASP A 53 12.38 3.64 -19.56
C ASP A 53 11.00 3.16 -20.04
N ALA A 54 10.51 2.05 -19.49
CA ALA A 54 9.17 1.54 -19.78
C ALA A 54 8.09 2.53 -19.32
N ALA A 55 8.19 3.05 -18.10
CA ALA A 55 7.26 4.04 -17.56
C ALA A 55 7.26 5.36 -18.37
N ARG A 56 8.44 5.90 -18.71
CA ARG A 56 8.55 7.13 -19.51
C ARG A 56 7.91 6.98 -20.89
N LYS A 57 8.11 5.85 -21.56
CA LYS A 57 7.48 5.57 -22.86
C LYS A 57 5.95 5.53 -22.79
N ALA A 58 5.42 5.01 -21.68
CA ALA A 58 3.99 4.87 -21.46
C ALA A 58 3.35 6.14 -20.86
N GLY A 59 4.15 7.06 -20.32
CA GLY A 59 3.66 8.24 -19.61
C GLY A 59 3.02 7.91 -18.27
N ILE A 60 3.51 6.88 -17.56
CA ILE A 60 3.05 6.46 -16.23
C ILE A 60 4.16 6.58 -15.20
N TYR A 61 3.84 6.35 -13.92
CA TYR A 61 4.82 6.22 -12.85
C TYR A 61 4.53 4.97 -11.98
N TYR A 62 5.35 4.74 -10.97
CA TYR A 62 5.18 3.60 -10.07
C TYR A 62 4.99 4.05 -8.61
N THR A 63 4.23 3.25 -7.87
CA THR A 63 4.32 3.04 -6.43
C THR A 63 4.86 1.63 -6.18
N ILE A 64 5.27 1.31 -4.96
CA ILE A 64 5.83 -0.01 -4.65
C ILE A 64 5.08 -0.56 -3.44
N HIS A 65 4.58 -1.78 -3.55
CA HIS A 65 4.00 -2.53 -2.45
C HIS A 65 5.03 -3.55 -1.96
N LEU A 66 5.46 -3.44 -0.71
CA LEU A 66 6.40 -4.37 -0.09
C LEU A 66 5.80 -5.77 0.04
N ASP A 67 6.67 -6.76 0.18
CA ASP A 67 6.27 -8.14 0.43
C ASP A 67 5.39 -8.26 1.68
N GLU A 68 4.28 -8.99 1.60
CA GLU A 68 3.35 -9.19 2.72
C GLU A 68 3.97 -9.91 3.93
N ASN A 69 5.00 -10.71 3.69
CA ASN A 69 5.72 -11.41 4.76
C ASN A 69 6.75 -10.52 5.46
N LEU A 70 7.00 -9.30 4.96
CA LEU A 70 7.99 -8.40 5.52
C LEU A 70 7.62 -8.04 6.97
N ASN A 71 8.45 -8.49 7.90
CA ASN A 71 8.23 -8.36 9.34
C ASN A 71 9.42 -7.72 10.04
N ILE A 72 9.39 -6.41 10.17
CA ILE A 72 10.48 -5.63 10.80
C ILE A 72 10.57 -5.81 12.32
N ALA A 73 9.60 -6.49 12.90
CA ALA A 73 9.54 -6.80 14.33
C ALA A 73 9.68 -8.31 14.63
N ASP A 74 10.21 -9.09 13.68
CA ASP A 74 10.49 -10.50 13.93
C ASP A 74 11.45 -10.67 15.12
N PHE A 75 11.21 -11.67 15.95
CA PHE A 75 12.08 -11.95 17.10
C PHE A 75 13.43 -12.55 16.70
N ASN A 76 13.55 -13.05 15.47
CA ASN A 76 14.83 -13.50 14.92
C ASN A 76 15.57 -12.31 14.29
N PRO A 77 16.68 -11.83 14.89
CA PRO A 77 17.38 -10.65 14.39
C PRO A 77 17.93 -10.82 12.97
N LEU A 78 18.29 -12.04 12.56
CA LEU A 78 18.77 -12.30 11.20
C LEU A 78 17.67 -12.07 10.17
N VAL A 79 16.44 -12.47 10.50
CA VAL A 79 15.27 -12.26 9.64
C VAL A 79 14.92 -10.77 9.58
N THR A 80 14.86 -10.11 10.73
CA THR A 80 14.64 -8.66 10.81
C THR A 80 15.67 -7.87 10.01
N ASP A 81 16.96 -8.20 10.13
CA ASP A 81 18.02 -7.52 9.40
C ASP A 81 17.89 -7.73 7.88
N ALA A 82 17.48 -8.92 7.43
CA ALA A 82 17.20 -9.20 6.02
C ALA A 82 16.01 -8.37 5.51
N TYR A 83 14.94 -8.24 6.29
CA TYR A 83 13.80 -7.40 5.93
C TYR A 83 14.15 -5.91 5.90
N LEU A 84 14.91 -5.42 6.87
CA LEU A 84 15.41 -4.04 6.90
C LEU A 84 16.31 -3.74 5.68
N GLU A 85 17.16 -4.68 5.29
CA GLU A 85 17.97 -4.55 4.07
C GLU A 85 17.10 -4.51 2.80
N THR A 86 16.04 -5.31 2.74
CA THR A 86 15.06 -5.26 1.64
C THR A 86 14.41 -3.87 1.56
N VAL A 87 13.96 -3.30 2.68
CA VAL A 87 13.39 -1.95 2.71
C VAL A 87 14.42 -0.91 2.26
N ARG A 88 15.65 -0.99 2.74
CA ARG A 88 16.72 -0.06 2.36
C ARG A 88 16.93 -0.05 0.84
N ARG A 89 17.08 -1.24 0.25
CA ARG A 89 17.25 -1.40 -1.21
C ARG A 89 16.02 -0.91 -1.98
N THR A 90 14.81 -1.15 -1.46
CA THR A 90 13.57 -0.63 -2.07
C THR A 90 13.53 0.90 -2.04
N ILE A 91 13.98 1.53 -0.97
CA ILE A 91 14.13 3.00 -0.91
C ILE A 91 15.13 3.50 -1.97
N ASP A 92 16.26 2.79 -2.15
CA ASP A 92 17.25 3.14 -3.18
C ASP A 92 16.67 3.03 -4.60
N VAL A 93 15.85 2.01 -4.87
CA VAL A 93 15.08 1.89 -6.12
C VAL A 93 14.07 3.05 -6.25
N ALA A 94 13.30 3.32 -5.20
CA ALA A 94 12.31 4.38 -5.19
C ALA A 94 12.91 5.75 -5.50
N LYS A 95 14.13 6.05 -5.02
CA LYS A 95 14.86 7.27 -5.35
C LYS A 95 15.10 7.43 -6.85
N LYS A 96 15.28 6.32 -7.59
CA LYS A 96 15.45 6.35 -9.05
C LYS A 96 14.13 6.52 -9.80
N PHE A 97 13.01 6.23 -9.14
CA PHE A 97 11.67 6.38 -9.72
C PHE A 97 11.01 7.73 -9.38
N VAL A 98 11.60 8.52 -8.50
CA VAL A 98 11.05 9.82 -8.08
C VAL A 98 10.77 10.72 -9.29
N ASP A 99 11.69 10.80 -10.25
CA ASP A 99 11.58 11.68 -11.43
C ASP A 99 10.44 11.28 -12.40
N LEU A 100 9.92 10.05 -12.30
CA LEU A 100 8.83 9.59 -13.16
C LEU A 100 7.50 10.30 -12.86
N ARG A 101 7.34 10.82 -11.66
CA ARG A 101 6.10 11.48 -11.20
C ARG A 101 5.87 12.84 -11.84
N ASP A 102 6.94 13.52 -12.25
CA ASP A 102 6.89 14.87 -12.78
C ASP A 102 6.17 14.96 -14.14
N THR A 103 5.83 13.78 -14.72
CA THR A 103 5.12 13.66 -15.98
C THR A 103 3.66 14.13 -15.89
N TYR A 104 3.06 14.24 -14.70
CA TYR A 104 1.62 14.45 -14.49
C TYR A 104 1.24 15.77 -13.79
N GLY A 105 2.02 16.83 -13.95
CA GLY A 105 1.56 18.19 -13.64
C GLY A 105 1.78 18.65 -12.20
N ASN A 106 1.53 19.87 -11.97
CA ASN A 106 1.84 20.89 -10.96
C ASN A 106 1.83 20.52 -9.44
N ARG A 107 1.74 19.27 -9.03
CA ARG A 107 1.86 18.84 -7.63
C ARG A 107 2.72 17.59 -7.53
N VAL A 108 3.95 17.77 -7.14
CA VAL A 108 4.89 16.68 -6.80
C VAL A 108 4.43 16.01 -5.52
N GLN A 109 3.65 14.93 -5.65
CA GLN A 109 3.34 14.06 -4.51
C GLN A 109 4.54 13.14 -4.24
N PRO A 110 4.84 12.79 -2.98
CA PRO A 110 5.90 11.84 -2.65
C PRO A 110 5.66 10.47 -3.31
N LEU A 111 6.69 9.74 -3.70
CA LEU A 111 6.55 8.34 -4.11
C LEU A 111 6.13 7.51 -2.90
N VAL A 112 5.14 6.65 -3.09
CA VAL A 112 4.65 5.75 -2.03
C VAL A 112 5.37 4.41 -2.09
N ILE A 113 5.84 3.98 -0.93
CA ILE A 113 6.16 2.59 -0.61
C ILE A 113 5.09 2.13 0.37
N ASN A 114 4.23 1.20 -0.05
CA ASN A 114 3.16 0.66 0.78
C ASN A 114 3.64 -0.57 1.56
N MET A 115 3.20 -0.73 2.81
CA MET A 115 3.54 -1.89 3.64
C MET A 115 2.38 -2.32 4.51
N HIS A 116 2.30 -3.63 4.75
CA HIS A 116 1.41 -4.19 5.77
C HIS A 116 2.06 -4.18 7.16
N MET A 117 1.23 -4.18 8.20
CA MET A 117 1.66 -4.57 9.54
C MET A 117 1.61 -6.09 9.65
N HIS A 118 2.72 -6.69 10.08
CA HIS A 118 2.76 -8.14 10.33
C HIS A 118 2.27 -8.42 11.75
N HIS A 119 1.21 -9.23 11.89
CA HIS A 119 0.58 -9.48 13.18
C HIS A 119 1.38 -10.36 14.14
N GLY A 120 2.54 -10.87 13.69
CA GLY A 120 3.38 -11.76 14.53
C GLY A 120 2.78 -13.15 14.69
N ILE A 121 3.18 -13.81 15.75
CA ILE A 121 2.79 -15.19 16.03
C ILE A 121 1.93 -15.32 17.29
N PHE A 122 1.11 -16.36 17.31
CA PHE A 122 0.34 -16.78 18.48
C PHE A 122 0.90 -18.07 19.03
N ILE A 123 1.09 -18.12 20.35
CA ILE A 123 1.36 -19.37 21.07
C ILE A 123 0.05 -19.92 21.59
N THR A 124 -0.32 -21.12 21.14
CA THR A 124 -1.53 -21.80 21.59
C THR A 124 -1.26 -22.55 22.90
N LEU A 125 -1.92 -22.12 23.96
CA LEU A 125 -1.98 -22.81 25.25
C LEU A 125 -3.26 -23.67 25.31
N PRO A 126 -3.39 -24.59 26.27
CA PRO A 126 -4.58 -25.43 26.37
C PRO A 126 -5.90 -24.65 26.50
N ASP A 127 -5.86 -23.49 27.13
CA ASP A 127 -7.02 -22.67 27.50
C ASP A 127 -7.15 -21.37 26.69
N ARG A 128 -6.08 -20.93 25.99
CA ARG A 128 -6.06 -19.66 25.27
C ARG A 128 -4.95 -19.57 24.22
N LYS A 129 -5.03 -18.54 23.38
CA LYS A 129 -3.92 -18.09 22.51
C LYS A 129 -3.30 -16.84 23.11
N VAL A 130 -1.97 -16.76 23.06
CA VAL A 130 -1.20 -15.59 23.49
C VAL A 130 -0.54 -14.97 22.27
N GLN A 131 -0.87 -13.71 22.01
CA GLN A 131 -0.23 -12.91 20.97
C GLN A 131 1.14 -12.43 21.47
N MET A 132 2.21 -12.76 20.73
CA MET A 132 3.57 -12.57 21.24
C MET A 132 4.01 -11.10 21.22
N TYR A 133 3.56 -10.29 20.27
CA TYR A 133 3.90 -8.85 20.24
C TYR A 133 3.17 -8.06 21.33
N GLU A 134 1.96 -8.48 21.70
CA GLU A 134 1.26 -7.88 22.82
C GLU A 134 1.94 -8.24 24.16
N ARG A 135 2.36 -9.50 24.31
CA ARG A 135 3.09 -9.96 25.50
C ARG A 135 4.44 -9.27 25.67
N ASP A 136 5.22 -9.13 24.59
CA ASP A 136 6.57 -8.58 24.60
C ASP A 136 6.61 -7.19 23.92
N PHE A 137 5.63 -6.36 24.26
CA PHE A 137 5.39 -5.06 23.60
C PHE A 137 6.63 -4.15 23.62
N GLU A 138 7.43 -4.17 24.69
CA GLU A 138 8.67 -3.38 24.78
C GLU A 138 9.69 -3.77 23.69
N THR A 139 9.78 -5.05 23.35
CA THR A 139 10.65 -5.52 22.25
C THR A 139 10.06 -5.14 20.91
N TYR A 140 8.75 -5.32 20.76
CA TYR A 140 8.02 -4.96 19.54
C TYR A 140 8.17 -3.47 19.20
N ILE A 141 7.89 -2.58 20.13
CA ILE A 141 7.97 -1.15 19.88
C ILE A 141 9.40 -0.66 19.62
N LYS A 142 10.42 -1.27 20.24
CA LYS A 142 11.84 -0.98 19.94
C LYS A 142 12.20 -1.27 18.49
N SER A 143 11.60 -2.28 17.88
CA SER A 143 11.82 -2.58 16.46
C SER A 143 11.28 -1.44 15.57
N PHE A 144 10.14 -0.85 15.92
CA PHE A 144 9.59 0.30 15.21
C PHE A 144 10.39 1.59 15.44
N HIS A 145 10.98 1.80 16.62
CA HIS A 145 11.92 2.89 16.84
C HIS A 145 13.13 2.77 15.91
N ARG A 146 13.74 1.58 15.86
CA ARG A 146 14.86 1.31 14.95
C ARG A 146 14.45 1.49 13.49
N PHE A 147 13.31 0.96 13.10
CA PHE A 147 12.79 1.05 11.73
C PHE A 147 12.58 2.51 11.28
N ARG A 148 11.92 3.31 12.11
CA ARG A 148 11.69 4.73 11.83
C ARG A 148 13.01 5.48 11.64
N GLU A 149 13.95 5.34 12.56
CA GLU A 149 15.26 5.99 12.49
C GLU A 149 16.02 5.61 11.20
N LEU A 150 16.04 4.33 10.86
CA LEU A 150 16.69 3.84 9.66
C LEU A 150 16.02 4.39 8.39
N CYS A 151 14.69 4.37 8.31
CA CYS A 151 13.96 4.88 7.16
C CYS A 151 14.16 6.40 7.00
N GLU A 152 14.12 7.18 8.08
CA GLU A 152 14.41 8.62 8.05
C GLU A 152 15.80 8.88 7.45
N ASN A 153 16.80 8.14 7.91
CA ASN A 153 18.17 8.24 7.40
C ASN A 153 18.29 7.81 5.93
N TRP A 154 17.68 6.68 5.56
CA TRP A 154 17.76 6.17 4.20
C TRP A 154 17.01 7.02 3.19
N ILE A 155 15.83 7.54 3.55
CA ILE A 155 15.04 8.41 2.68
C ILE A 155 15.73 9.79 2.55
N GLY A 156 16.19 10.36 3.66
CA GLY A 156 16.78 11.72 3.68
C GLY A 156 15.79 12.75 3.14
N ASP A 157 16.24 13.61 2.24
CA ASP A 157 15.42 14.67 1.63
C ASP A 157 14.58 14.18 0.44
N ALA A 158 14.74 12.91 0.03
CA ALA A 158 13.99 12.39 -1.10
C ALA A 158 12.46 12.46 -0.83
N PRO A 159 11.66 12.83 -1.84
CA PRO A 159 10.21 12.90 -1.73
C PRO A 159 9.57 11.50 -1.80
N ILE A 160 9.86 10.69 -0.79
CA ILE A 160 9.38 9.32 -0.61
C ILE A 160 8.69 9.24 0.75
N ILE A 161 7.59 8.53 0.80
CA ILE A 161 6.87 8.18 2.04
C ILE A 161 6.62 6.68 2.10
N ILE A 162 6.59 6.15 3.31
CA ILE A 162 6.15 4.78 3.60
C ILE A 162 4.74 4.87 4.15
N CYS A 163 3.81 4.20 3.50
CA CYS A 163 2.41 4.14 3.93
C CYS A 163 2.12 2.81 4.58
N VAL A 164 1.53 2.85 5.78
CA VAL A 164 1.10 1.65 6.51
C VAL A 164 -0.35 1.37 6.18
N GLU A 165 -0.62 0.16 5.72
CA GLU A 165 -1.93 -0.28 5.26
C GLU A 165 -2.66 -1.10 6.32
N ASN A 166 -3.98 -0.91 6.42
CA ASN A 166 -4.86 -1.79 7.14
C ASN A 166 -5.17 -3.05 6.32
N THR A 167 -5.06 -4.21 6.94
CA THR A 167 -5.38 -5.52 6.32
C THR A 167 -6.63 -6.13 6.96
N ASP A 168 -6.48 -6.87 8.08
CA ASP A 168 -7.60 -7.43 8.85
C ASP A 168 -7.92 -6.59 10.12
N GLY A 169 -7.75 -5.28 10.02
CA GLY A 169 -7.88 -4.30 11.10
C GLY A 169 -6.60 -4.16 11.92
N PHE A 170 -6.35 -2.96 12.42
CA PHE A 170 -5.21 -2.69 13.28
C PHE A 170 -5.44 -3.17 14.72
N LYS A 171 -4.54 -4.02 15.22
CA LYS A 171 -4.55 -4.47 16.63
C LYS A 171 -4.06 -3.33 17.53
N ASN A 172 -4.42 -3.36 18.83
CA ASN A 172 -4.06 -2.28 19.75
C ASN A 172 -2.55 -2.01 19.85
N TYR A 173 -1.71 -3.06 19.80
CA TYR A 173 -0.26 -2.91 19.82
C TYR A 173 0.26 -2.32 18.49
N GLU A 174 -0.37 -2.62 17.38
CA GLU A 174 -0.05 -2.05 16.06
C GLU A 174 -0.41 -0.58 15.99
N GLN A 175 -1.60 -0.19 16.48
CA GLN A 175 -2.02 1.21 16.54
C GLN A 175 -0.99 2.08 17.24
N LYS A 176 -0.46 1.63 18.38
CA LYS A 176 0.61 2.35 19.11
C LYS A 176 1.90 2.48 18.30
N ALA A 177 2.29 1.42 17.57
CA ALA A 177 3.46 1.47 16.71
C ALA A 177 3.23 2.40 15.50
N ILE A 178 2.04 2.38 14.92
CA ILE A 178 1.66 3.27 13.83
C ILE A 178 1.66 4.72 14.29
N GLU A 179 1.02 5.04 15.43
CA GLU A 179 1.03 6.39 16.00
C GLU A 179 2.45 6.92 16.17
N PHE A 180 3.35 6.07 16.68
CA PHE A 180 4.77 6.41 16.78
C PHE A 180 5.42 6.67 15.41
N LEU A 181 5.13 5.85 14.38
CA LEU A 181 5.65 6.08 13.03
C LEU A 181 5.14 7.41 12.45
N LEU A 182 3.86 7.73 12.66
CA LEU A 182 3.21 8.93 12.13
C LEU A 182 3.76 10.25 12.70
N GLU A 183 4.50 10.22 13.80
CA GLU A 183 5.24 11.41 14.28
C GLU A 183 6.31 11.85 13.26
N SER A 184 6.76 10.97 12.38
CA SER A 184 7.70 11.26 11.30
C SER A 184 6.98 11.67 10.01
N PRO A 185 7.45 12.73 9.31
CA PRO A 185 6.87 13.11 8.02
C PRO A 185 7.09 12.07 6.91
N LYS A 186 7.92 11.06 7.17
CA LYS A 186 8.21 9.98 6.20
C LYS A 186 7.20 8.85 6.26
N PHE A 187 6.30 8.83 7.25
CA PHE A 187 5.28 7.80 7.39
C PHE A 187 3.89 8.38 7.23
N ARG A 188 3.02 7.62 6.56
CA ARG A 188 1.62 7.95 6.28
C ARG A 188 0.78 6.68 6.36
N LEU A 189 -0.50 6.81 6.07
CA LEU A 189 -1.45 5.71 6.04
C LEU A 189 -1.93 5.43 4.62
N THR A 190 -2.07 4.16 4.32
CA THR A 190 -2.91 3.65 3.24
C THR A 190 -4.22 3.16 3.84
N TRP A 191 -5.34 3.58 3.27
CA TRP A 191 -6.62 3.00 3.60
C TRP A 191 -7.06 2.02 2.51
N ASP A 192 -7.06 0.73 2.86
CA ASP A 192 -7.76 -0.27 2.08
C ASP A 192 -9.21 -0.36 2.55
N ILE A 193 -10.13 0.11 1.70
CA ILE A 193 -11.55 0.22 2.04
C ILE A 193 -12.28 -1.12 2.00
N GLY A 194 -11.85 -2.05 1.15
CA GLY A 194 -12.43 -3.37 1.05
C GLY A 194 -12.02 -4.27 2.20
N HIS A 195 -10.75 -4.19 2.63
CA HIS A 195 -10.30 -4.86 3.84
C HIS A 195 -11.04 -4.36 5.08
N SER A 196 -11.20 -3.03 5.23
CA SER A 196 -12.04 -2.46 6.31
C SER A 196 -13.44 -3.08 6.30
N LYS A 197 -14.08 -3.17 5.13
CA LYS A 197 -15.44 -3.74 5.00
C LYS A 197 -15.48 -5.21 5.41
N ALA A 198 -14.52 -6.01 4.95
CA ALA A 198 -14.45 -7.44 5.22
C ALA A 198 -14.28 -7.76 6.73
N VAL A 199 -13.72 -6.84 7.52
CA VAL A 199 -13.57 -6.99 8.98
C VAL A 199 -14.63 -6.25 9.80
N GLY A 200 -15.69 -5.75 9.16
CA GLY A 200 -16.77 -5.02 9.81
C GLY A 200 -16.37 -3.61 10.25
N GLU A 201 -15.52 -2.96 9.47
CA GLU A 201 -15.09 -1.55 9.62
C GLU A 201 -14.47 -1.21 10.99
N LYS A 202 -13.87 -2.20 11.68
CA LYS A 202 -13.30 -2.05 13.04
C LYS A 202 -12.12 -1.08 13.12
N ASP A 203 -11.43 -0.89 12.01
CA ASP A 203 -10.28 0.00 11.84
C ASP A 203 -10.67 1.42 11.42
N VAL A 204 -11.88 1.63 10.92
CA VAL A 204 -12.37 2.93 10.47
C VAL A 204 -12.26 4.03 11.55
N PRO A 205 -12.61 3.80 12.83
CA PRO A 205 -12.42 4.81 13.87
C PRO A 205 -10.96 5.27 14.02
N PHE A 206 -10.00 4.35 13.94
CA PHE A 206 -8.58 4.68 13.99
C PHE A 206 -8.16 5.50 12.77
N LEU A 207 -8.52 5.05 11.56
CA LEU A 207 -8.20 5.73 10.31
C LEU A 207 -8.80 7.14 10.25
N MET A 208 -10.04 7.30 10.71
CA MET A 208 -10.71 8.61 10.74
C MET A 208 -10.12 9.56 11.79
N ASN A 209 -9.66 9.05 12.93
CA ASN A 209 -8.93 9.86 13.91
C ASN A 209 -7.57 10.33 13.39
N HIS A 210 -7.01 9.61 12.41
CA HIS A 210 -5.71 9.91 11.79
C HIS A 210 -5.85 10.31 10.30
N HIS A 211 -7.02 10.80 9.89
CA HIS A 211 -7.31 11.08 8.47
C HIS A 211 -6.35 12.06 7.81
N ASP A 212 -5.75 12.98 8.55
CA ASP A 212 -4.73 13.92 8.05
C ASP A 212 -3.43 13.24 7.62
N TYR A 213 -3.23 11.99 8.03
CA TYR A 213 -2.09 11.18 7.62
C TYR A 213 -2.39 10.26 6.44
N LEU A 214 -3.61 10.23 5.92
CA LEU A 214 -3.96 9.46 4.73
C LEU A 214 -3.25 10.05 3.50
N ALA A 215 -2.55 9.22 2.74
CA ALA A 215 -1.83 9.61 1.53
C ALA A 215 -2.06 8.65 0.35
N HIS A 216 -2.58 7.47 0.63
CA HIS A 216 -2.80 6.41 -0.34
C HIS A 216 -4.08 5.66 -0.03
N PHE A 217 -4.73 5.12 -1.07
CA PHE A 217 -5.93 4.30 -0.94
C PHE A 217 -5.81 3.07 -1.81
N HIS A 218 -6.20 1.93 -1.25
CA HIS A 218 -6.56 0.76 -2.02
C HIS A 218 -8.08 0.71 -2.14
N ILE A 219 -8.54 0.74 -3.37
CA ILE A 219 -9.96 0.87 -3.70
C ILE A 219 -10.42 -0.40 -4.39
N HIS A 220 -11.25 -1.14 -3.72
CA HIS A 220 -12.02 -2.25 -4.25
C HIS A 220 -13.31 -2.39 -3.44
N ASP A 221 -14.31 -3.04 -3.97
CA ASP A 221 -15.53 -3.25 -3.22
C ASP A 221 -15.41 -4.50 -2.33
N GLY A 222 -16.30 -4.60 -1.37
CA GLY A 222 -16.30 -5.68 -0.40
C GLY A 222 -17.65 -5.84 0.28
N SER A 223 -17.79 -6.94 1.04
CA SER A 223 -18.96 -7.23 1.89
C SER A 223 -18.52 -7.78 3.23
N GLU A 224 -19.38 -7.61 4.24
CA GLU A 224 -19.13 -8.12 5.59
C GLU A 224 -19.68 -9.54 5.78
N ASN A 225 -20.86 -9.83 5.23
CA ASN A 225 -21.55 -11.10 5.48
C ASN A 225 -22.06 -11.74 4.17
N PRO A 226 -21.40 -12.77 3.61
CA PRO A 226 -20.08 -13.29 4.04
C PRO A 226 -18.95 -12.29 3.75
N PRO A 227 -17.84 -12.33 4.50
CA PRO A 227 -16.69 -11.46 4.24
C PRO A 227 -16.14 -11.70 2.83
N LYS A 228 -16.04 -10.62 2.03
CA LYS A 228 -15.44 -10.62 0.70
C LYS A 228 -14.69 -9.31 0.51
N ASN A 229 -13.57 -9.39 -0.17
CA ASN A 229 -12.76 -8.26 -0.59
C ASN A 229 -12.36 -8.39 -2.07
N HIS A 230 -11.70 -7.39 -2.61
CA HIS A 230 -11.23 -7.31 -4.00
C HIS A 230 -12.33 -7.49 -5.06
N LEU A 231 -13.59 -7.16 -4.73
CA LEU A 231 -14.69 -7.12 -5.69
C LEU A 231 -14.53 -5.91 -6.62
N ALA A 232 -15.10 -6.00 -7.82
CA ALA A 232 -15.20 -4.82 -8.68
C ALA A 232 -16.09 -3.76 -8.04
N LEU A 233 -15.84 -2.49 -8.34
CA LEU A 233 -16.62 -1.38 -7.81
C LEU A 233 -18.10 -1.51 -8.20
N GLY A 234 -18.99 -1.39 -7.21
CA GLY A 234 -20.43 -1.57 -7.34
C GLY A 234 -20.92 -3.01 -7.23
N GLU A 235 -20.05 -3.98 -6.93
CA GLU A 235 -20.42 -5.39 -6.71
C GLU A 235 -20.50 -5.75 -5.22
N GLY A 236 -20.19 -4.82 -4.31
CA GLY A 236 -20.21 -5.00 -2.86
C GLY A 236 -21.15 -4.04 -2.14
N GLU A 237 -20.79 -3.68 -0.91
CA GLU A 237 -21.64 -2.93 0.03
C GLU A 237 -21.02 -1.58 0.45
N ILE A 238 -19.87 -1.19 -0.11
CA ILE A 238 -19.15 0.01 0.30
C ILE A 238 -19.74 1.25 -0.37
N ASP A 239 -19.94 2.34 0.38
CA ASP A 239 -20.17 3.65 -0.22
C ASP A 239 -18.84 4.17 -0.82
N ILE A 240 -18.53 3.71 -2.03
CA ILE A 240 -17.33 4.10 -2.76
C ILE A 240 -17.26 5.61 -2.96
N ASN A 241 -18.41 6.29 -3.16
CA ASN A 241 -18.44 7.74 -3.37
C ASN A 241 -18.00 8.50 -2.11
N GLU A 242 -18.44 8.08 -0.94
CA GLU A 242 -17.99 8.64 0.33
C GLU A 242 -16.46 8.48 0.49
N ARG A 243 -15.93 7.26 0.25
CA ARG A 243 -14.51 6.96 0.40
C ARG A 243 -13.64 7.74 -0.59
N LEU A 244 -14.06 7.85 -1.84
CA LEU A 244 -13.38 8.69 -2.83
C LEU A 244 -13.42 10.17 -2.47
N GLY A 245 -14.51 10.65 -1.85
CA GLY A 245 -14.60 12.02 -1.33
C GLY A 245 -13.58 12.30 -0.22
N ILE A 246 -13.29 11.33 0.63
CA ILE A 246 -12.22 11.43 1.64
C ILE A 246 -10.85 11.44 0.96
N ALA A 247 -10.61 10.51 0.04
CA ALA A 247 -9.34 10.45 -0.72
C ALA A 247 -9.06 11.77 -1.46
N GLU A 248 -10.07 12.40 -2.06
CA GLU A 248 -9.93 13.67 -2.78
C GLU A 248 -9.58 14.83 -1.83
N LYS A 249 -10.23 14.92 -0.67
CA LYS A 249 -9.95 15.94 0.35
C LYS A 249 -8.51 15.85 0.86
N GLN A 250 -8.00 14.64 1.02
CA GLN A 250 -6.63 14.37 1.48
C GLN A 250 -5.59 14.34 0.33
N ASN A 251 -6.04 14.56 -0.92
CA ASN A 251 -5.19 14.51 -2.11
C ASN A 251 -4.43 13.18 -2.25
N CYS A 252 -5.11 12.07 -1.94
CA CYS A 252 -4.54 10.72 -2.02
C CYS A 252 -4.48 10.21 -3.46
N ARG A 253 -3.63 9.20 -3.68
CA ARG A 253 -3.66 8.33 -4.86
C ARG A 253 -4.50 7.10 -4.56
N CYS A 254 -5.14 6.56 -5.58
CA CYS A 254 -6.04 5.44 -5.46
C CYS A 254 -5.59 4.28 -6.37
N VAL A 255 -5.22 3.15 -5.79
CA VAL A 255 -5.01 1.89 -6.52
C VAL A 255 -6.34 1.17 -6.62
N LEU A 256 -6.77 0.81 -7.83
CA LEU A 256 -7.92 -0.08 -8.02
C LEU A 256 -7.47 -1.52 -7.77
N GLU A 257 -7.48 -1.92 -6.51
CA GLU A 257 -6.85 -3.17 -6.07
C GLU A 257 -7.78 -4.38 -6.25
N THR A 258 -8.18 -4.61 -7.49
CA THR A 258 -8.82 -5.86 -7.89
C THR A 258 -7.78 -6.90 -8.32
N LYS A 259 -8.11 -8.19 -8.18
CA LYS A 259 -7.12 -9.26 -8.43
C LYS A 259 -7.20 -9.84 -9.85
N THR A 260 -8.13 -9.35 -10.69
CA THR A 260 -8.32 -9.82 -12.07
C THR A 260 -8.48 -8.66 -13.06
N ILE A 261 -8.09 -8.89 -14.31
CA ILE A 261 -8.28 -7.94 -15.41
C ILE A 261 -9.76 -7.61 -15.60
N GLU A 262 -10.64 -8.60 -15.49
CA GLU A 262 -12.09 -8.39 -15.63
C GLU A 262 -12.63 -7.45 -14.56
N ALA A 263 -12.30 -7.68 -13.28
CA ALA A 263 -12.75 -6.84 -12.19
C ALA A 263 -12.17 -5.41 -12.29
N LEU A 264 -10.91 -5.28 -12.72
CA LEU A 264 -10.30 -3.97 -12.96
C LEU A 264 -11.04 -3.18 -14.05
N ARG A 265 -11.35 -3.83 -15.20
CA ARG A 265 -12.12 -3.21 -16.29
C ARG A 265 -13.50 -2.76 -15.83
N LYS A 266 -14.20 -3.58 -15.04
CA LYS A 266 -15.49 -3.21 -14.46
C LYS A 266 -15.37 -2.00 -13.54
N SER A 267 -14.34 -1.96 -12.70
CA SER A 267 -14.09 -0.85 -11.78
C SER A 267 -13.80 0.47 -12.50
N VAL A 268 -12.96 0.44 -13.54
CA VAL A 268 -12.71 1.63 -14.39
C VAL A 268 -13.99 2.09 -15.09
N LYS A 269 -14.78 1.15 -15.62
CA LYS A 269 -16.08 1.50 -16.24
C LYS A 269 -17.02 2.15 -15.23
N TRP A 270 -17.08 1.66 -14.00
CA TRP A 270 -17.89 2.23 -12.93
C TRP A 270 -17.48 3.69 -12.62
N LEU A 271 -16.17 3.95 -12.51
CA LEU A 271 -15.65 5.31 -12.30
C LEU A 271 -16.03 6.25 -13.44
N ASN A 272 -15.89 5.83 -14.70
CA ASN A 272 -16.21 6.65 -15.87
C ASN A 272 -17.70 7.00 -15.96
N LEU A 273 -18.59 6.08 -15.56
CA LEU A 273 -20.03 6.33 -15.52
C LEU A 273 -20.41 7.34 -14.44
N ARG A 274 -19.71 7.32 -13.30
CA ARG A 274 -19.89 8.27 -12.22
C ARG A 274 -19.52 9.69 -12.64
N ASP A 275 -18.40 9.88 -13.33
CA ASP A 275 -17.93 11.22 -13.76
C ASP A 275 -18.76 11.81 -14.90
N SER A 276 -19.64 11.02 -15.50
CA SER A 276 -20.55 11.44 -16.58
C SER A 276 -21.92 11.90 -16.09
N ASN A 277 -22.24 11.68 -14.81
CA ASN A 277 -23.47 12.09 -14.15
C ASN A 277 -23.23 13.25 -13.17
#